data_537eb10fdb875efc4300422f74c918eb
#
_entry.id   537eb10fdb875efc4300422f74c918eb
#
_cell.length_a   1.000
_cell.length_b   1.000
_cell.length_c   1.000
_cell.angle_alpha   90.00
_cell.angle_beta   90.00
_cell.angle_gamma   90.00
#
_symmetry.space_group_name_H-M   'P 1'
#
loop_
_entity.id
_entity.type
_entity.pdbx_description
1 polymer ?
#
loop_
_entity_poly.entity_id
_entity_poly.type
_entity_poly.pdbx_seq_one_letter_code
_entity_poly.pdbx_strand_id
1 'polypeptide(L)'
;MNFKIVTPAAVAAALVFSFAGPSSSGAFAQVAQPATGVPAEASAPTTEVVPQFVSREVVQPLPEAEPAPAPAKPASARSLEALIADTDVSGLDEQLHCLAGAIYFEARGEPLEGQLAVAQVVVNRAESGRFPATYCGVVKQAGQFSFVKRGRIPQPATASTAWRKARAIARIAHEGSWDSRAGESLFFHATHVSPNWR
;
A
#
# COMPACT_ATOMS: atom_id res chain seq x y z
N MET A 1 -21.80 -37.17 3.09
CA MET A 1 -21.60 -37.22 1.61
C MET A 1 -20.12 -37.36 1.36
N ASN A 2 -19.67 -38.50 0.81
CA ASN A 2 -18.25 -38.79 0.63
C ASN A 2 -17.76 -38.25 -0.73
N PHE A 3 -16.85 -37.30 -0.72
CA PHE A 3 -16.18 -36.83 -1.94
C PHE A 3 -14.92 -37.66 -2.19
N LYS A 4 -14.91 -38.38 -3.32
CA LYS A 4 -13.71 -39.04 -3.85
C LYS A 4 -12.87 -38.04 -4.62
N ILE A 5 -11.63 -37.86 -4.19
CA ILE A 5 -10.63 -37.05 -4.90
C ILE A 5 -10.03 -37.93 -6.00
N VAL A 6 -10.15 -37.48 -7.24
CA VAL A 6 -9.46 -38.06 -8.40
C VAL A 6 -8.23 -37.21 -8.69
N THR A 7 -7.06 -37.79 -8.55
CA THR A 7 -5.78 -37.19 -8.92
C THR A 7 -5.55 -37.39 -10.42
N PRO A 8 -5.22 -36.34 -11.20
CA PRO A 8 -4.63 -36.53 -12.53
C PRO A 8 -3.11 -36.64 -12.47
N ALA A 9 -2.60 -37.62 -13.17
CA ALA A 9 -1.18 -37.94 -13.30
C ALA A 9 -0.39 -36.82 -14.01
N ALA A 10 0.87 -36.70 -13.58
CA ALA A 10 1.87 -35.82 -14.14
C ALA A 10 2.26 -36.20 -15.57
N VAL A 11 2.30 -35.22 -16.48
CA VAL A 11 3.08 -35.31 -17.73
C VAL A 11 4.12 -34.18 -17.67
N ALA A 12 5.37 -34.60 -17.51
CA ALA A 12 6.54 -33.74 -17.63
C ALA A 12 6.87 -33.58 -19.12
N ALA A 13 6.87 -32.35 -19.62
CA ALA A 13 7.48 -31.98 -20.88
C ALA A 13 8.54 -30.92 -20.64
N ALA A 14 9.80 -31.33 -20.70
CA ALA A 14 10.95 -30.46 -20.69
C ALA A 14 11.10 -29.81 -22.07
N LEU A 15 11.07 -28.50 -22.16
CA LEU A 15 11.50 -27.72 -23.31
C LEU A 15 12.67 -26.84 -22.89
N VAL A 16 13.87 -27.25 -23.31
CA VAL A 16 15.10 -26.49 -23.25
C VAL A 16 15.10 -25.46 -24.37
N PHE A 17 15.04 -24.18 -24.11
CA PHE A 17 15.33 -23.12 -25.07
C PHE A 17 16.65 -22.45 -24.69
N SER A 18 17.67 -22.83 -25.50
CA SER A 18 18.95 -22.08 -25.50
C SER A 18 18.78 -20.86 -26.40
N PHE A 19 18.92 -19.65 -25.81
CA PHE A 19 19.11 -18.44 -26.58
C PHE A 19 20.53 -17.90 -26.37
N ALA A 20 21.33 -18.07 -27.40
CA ALA A 20 22.58 -17.34 -27.56
C ALA A 20 22.27 -15.97 -28.18
N GLY A 21 22.54 -14.89 -27.46
CA GLY A 21 22.48 -13.54 -28.00
C GLY A 21 23.88 -12.93 -28.12
N PRO A 22 24.19 -12.15 -29.16
CA PRO A 22 25.51 -11.64 -29.41
C PRO A 22 25.84 -10.41 -28.58
N SER A 23 27.07 -10.43 -28.05
CA SER A 23 27.69 -9.29 -27.40
C SER A 23 28.08 -8.22 -28.45
N SER A 24 27.56 -7.01 -28.36
CA SER A 24 28.06 -5.87 -29.11
C SER A 24 28.82 -4.93 -28.17
N SER A 25 30.15 -4.97 -28.31
CA SER A 25 31.07 -4.00 -27.72
C SER A 25 30.99 -2.71 -28.51
N GLY A 26 30.45 -1.64 -27.94
CA GLY A 26 30.51 -0.28 -28.46
C GLY A 26 31.75 0.44 -27.93
N ALA A 27 32.75 0.60 -28.79
CA ALA A 27 33.92 1.42 -28.50
C ALA A 27 33.54 2.90 -28.66
N PHE A 28 33.74 3.72 -27.63
CA PHE A 28 33.65 5.18 -27.72
C PHE A 28 34.99 5.76 -28.14
N ALA A 29 35.00 6.36 -29.33
CA ALA A 29 36.15 7.10 -29.84
C ALA A 29 36.27 8.43 -29.11
N GLN A 30 37.42 8.66 -28.50
CA GLN A 30 37.84 9.91 -27.89
C GLN A 30 38.36 10.84 -29.02
N VAL A 31 37.66 11.94 -29.24
CA VAL A 31 38.08 12.98 -30.19
C VAL A 31 38.96 13.98 -29.47
N ALA A 32 40.22 14.06 -29.92
CA ALA A 32 41.20 15.05 -29.46
C ALA A 32 40.86 16.46 -29.98
N GLN A 33 40.91 17.45 -29.09
CA GLN A 33 40.85 18.86 -29.45
C GLN A 33 42.24 19.36 -29.88
N PRO A 34 42.37 20.17 -30.94
CA PRO A 34 43.57 20.92 -31.20
C PRO A 34 43.54 22.26 -30.45
N ALA A 35 44.63 22.54 -29.77
CA ALA A 35 44.92 23.83 -29.19
C ALA A 35 45.32 24.83 -30.28
N THR A 36 44.68 25.99 -30.34
CA THR A 36 45.22 27.16 -31.02
C THR A 36 45.14 28.36 -30.09
N GLY A 37 46.30 28.85 -29.81
CA GLY A 37 46.48 30.06 -29.00
C GLY A 37 46.20 31.33 -29.80
N VAL A 38 45.92 32.40 -29.15
CA VAL A 38 46.06 33.72 -29.41
C VAL A 38 45.85 34.88 -28.77
N PRO A 39 46.28 36.05 -28.91
CA PRO A 39 47.02 36.79 -27.88
C PRO A 39 46.17 37.70 -27.00
N ALA A 40 46.80 38.08 -25.92
CA ALA A 40 46.34 39.04 -24.96
C ALA A 40 46.10 40.43 -25.54
N GLU A 41 44.94 41.00 -25.26
CA GLU A 41 44.72 42.45 -25.35
C GLU A 41 44.28 42.94 -23.97
N ALA A 42 45.04 43.83 -23.42
CA ALA A 42 44.83 44.43 -22.10
C ALA A 42 43.70 45.45 -22.19
N SER A 43 42.61 45.17 -21.44
CA SER A 43 41.57 46.15 -21.16
C SER A 43 41.58 46.50 -19.68
N ALA A 44 41.62 47.82 -19.43
CA ALA A 44 41.69 48.42 -18.10
C ALA A 44 40.55 47.96 -17.13
N PRO A 45 40.78 48.00 -15.81
CA PRO A 45 39.78 47.59 -14.85
C PRO A 45 38.68 48.68 -14.72
N THR A 46 37.50 48.38 -15.20
CA THR A 46 36.30 49.11 -14.84
C THR A 46 35.90 48.65 -13.45
N THR A 47 35.96 49.57 -12.50
CA THR A 47 35.47 49.32 -11.12
C THR A 47 33.96 49.30 -11.16
N GLU A 48 33.42 48.13 -11.41
CA GLU A 48 31.98 47.86 -11.25
C GLU A 48 31.68 47.64 -9.77
N VAL A 49 30.91 48.56 -9.20
CA VAL A 49 30.42 48.43 -7.82
C VAL A 49 29.39 47.31 -7.79
N VAL A 50 29.83 46.12 -7.41
CA VAL A 50 28.93 44.97 -7.19
C VAL A 50 28.09 45.25 -5.94
N PRO A 51 26.77 45.34 -6.03
CA PRO A 51 25.94 45.46 -4.86
C PRO A 51 26.06 44.19 -3.99
N GLN A 52 26.58 44.32 -2.79
CA GLN A 52 26.63 43.24 -1.80
C GLN A 52 25.23 43.01 -1.28
N PHE A 53 24.58 41.92 -1.76
CA PHE A 53 23.35 41.43 -1.15
C PHE A 53 23.70 40.79 0.20
N VAL A 54 23.43 41.54 1.27
CA VAL A 54 23.45 40.97 2.63
C VAL A 54 22.19 40.11 2.76
N SER A 55 22.34 38.78 2.63
CA SER A 55 21.29 37.86 2.93
C SER A 55 20.98 37.93 4.42
N ARG A 56 20.03 38.78 4.82
CA ARG A 56 19.42 38.69 6.13
C ARG A 56 18.44 37.53 6.06
N GLU A 57 18.82 36.45 6.72
CA GLU A 57 17.93 35.31 6.93
C GLU A 57 16.77 35.79 7.83
N VAL A 58 15.65 36.14 7.21
CA VAL A 58 14.41 36.42 7.95
C VAL A 58 13.76 35.06 8.24
N VAL A 59 14.16 34.46 9.36
CA VAL A 59 13.44 33.32 9.91
C VAL A 59 12.13 33.86 10.48
N GLN A 60 11.07 33.81 9.69
CA GLN A 60 9.72 33.96 10.25
C GLN A 60 9.42 32.67 11.01
N PRO A 61 9.18 32.73 12.33
CA PRO A 61 8.67 31.56 13.03
C PRO A 61 7.31 31.22 12.39
N LEU A 62 7.22 30.03 11.77
CA LEU A 62 5.92 29.47 11.41
C LEU A 62 5.09 29.45 12.69
N PRO A 63 3.82 29.91 12.66
CA PRO A 63 2.91 29.64 13.77
C PRO A 63 2.93 28.13 13.98
N GLU A 64 3.31 27.71 15.18
CA GLU A 64 3.23 26.31 15.59
C GLU A 64 1.78 25.92 15.39
N ALA A 65 1.52 25.09 14.36
CA ALA A 65 0.20 24.57 14.09
C ALA A 65 -0.21 23.80 15.35
N GLU A 66 -1.20 24.33 16.08
CA GLU A 66 -1.81 23.56 17.15
C GLU A 66 -2.12 22.17 16.60
N PRO A 67 -1.66 21.08 17.26
CA PRO A 67 -1.98 19.75 16.81
C PRO A 67 -3.49 19.65 16.66
N ALA A 68 -3.94 19.34 15.43
CA ALA A 68 -5.35 19.10 15.19
C ALA A 68 -5.84 18.10 16.24
N PRO A 69 -6.96 18.34 16.93
CA PRO A 69 -7.44 17.43 17.95
C PRO A 69 -7.53 16.04 17.33
N ALA A 70 -6.79 15.07 17.91
CA ALA A 70 -6.88 13.68 17.52
C ALA A 70 -8.38 13.32 17.50
N PRO A 71 -8.86 12.59 16.46
CA PRO A 71 -10.26 12.21 16.38
C PRO A 71 -10.64 11.55 17.70
N ALA A 72 -11.62 12.15 18.39
CA ALA A 72 -12.08 11.66 19.69
C ALA A 72 -12.48 10.21 19.50
N LYS A 73 -11.83 9.27 20.21
CA LYS A 73 -12.28 7.88 20.27
C LYS A 73 -13.77 7.92 20.62
N PRO A 74 -14.65 7.33 19.79
CA PRO A 74 -16.07 7.34 20.08
C PRO A 74 -16.27 6.75 21.49
N ALA A 75 -17.14 7.40 22.27
CA ALA A 75 -17.43 7.02 23.65
C ALA A 75 -17.69 5.50 23.68
N SER A 76 -16.79 4.79 24.33
CA SER A 76 -16.62 3.33 24.41
C SER A 76 -17.88 2.53 24.07
N ALA A 77 -18.01 2.08 22.82
CA ALA A 77 -18.95 1.03 22.48
C ALA A 77 -18.66 -0.18 23.39
N ARG A 78 -19.66 -0.69 24.07
CA ARG A 78 -19.51 -1.80 25.03
C ARG A 78 -19.05 -3.10 24.35
N SER A 79 -19.15 -3.19 23.03
CA SER A 79 -18.71 -4.32 22.21
C SER A 79 -18.44 -3.89 20.76
N LEU A 80 -17.57 -4.65 20.07
CA LEU A 80 -17.34 -4.46 18.63
C LEU A 80 -18.65 -4.57 17.82
N GLU A 81 -19.57 -5.43 18.24
CA GLU A 81 -20.86 -5.61 17.58
C GLU A 81 -21.74 -4.35 17.68
N ALA A 82 -21.76 -3.71 18.84
CA ALA A 82 -22.47 -2.44 19.02
C ALA A 82 -21.82 -1.33 18.18
N LEU A 83 -20.49 -1.25 18.16
CA LEU A 83 -19.77 -0.27 17.34
C LEU A 83 -20.09 -0.46 15.84
N ILE A 84 -20.09 -1.71 15.34
CA ILE A 84 -20.44 -2.02 13.95
C ILE A 84 -21.88 -1.61 13.63
N ALA A 85 -22.81 -1.80 14.57
CA ALA A 85 -24.21 -1.42 14.39
C ALA A 85 -24.38 0.09 14.25
N ASP A 86 -23.63 0.86 15.04
CA ASP A 86 -23.71 2.32 15.10
C ASP A 86 -22.84 3.03 14.05
N THR A 87 -21.88 2.31 13.42
CA THR A 87 -20.99 2.92 12.42
C THR A 87 -21.76 3.31 11.16
N ASP A 88 -21.65 4.58 10.78
CA ASP A 88 -22.16 5.06 9.49
C ASP A 88 -21.33 4.45 8.35
N VAL A 89 -22.02 3.82 7.42
CA VAL A 89 -21.43 3.19 6.24
C VAL A 89 -21.72 3.97 4.94
N SER A 90 -22.25 5.18 5.03
CA SER A 90 -22.44 6.05 3.88
C SER A 90 -21.11 6.67 3.44
N GLY A 91 -21.02 7.08 2.16
CA GLY A 91 -19.93 7.88 1.65
C GLY A 91 -18.53 7.25 1.74
N LEU A 92 -18.40 5.90 1.72
CA LEU A 92 -17.09 5.27 1.66
C LEU A 92 -16.41 5.59 0.33
N ASP A 93 -15.15 6.00 0.40
CA ASP A 93 -14.31 6.21 -0.76
C ASP A 93 -13.85 4.86 -1.40
N GLU A 94 -13.09 4.95 -2.49
CA GLU A 94 -12.59 3.77 -3.20
C GLU A 94 -11.67 2.91 -2.33
N GLN A 95 -10.85 3.51 -1.47
CA GLN A 95 -9.91 2.79 -0.62
C GLN A 95 -10.66 1.95 0.43
N LEU A 96 -11.63 2.55 1.10
CA LEU A 96 -12.48 1.85 2.04
C LEU A 96 -13.36 0.79 1.35
N HIS A 97 -13.77 1.01 0.10
CA HIS A 97 -14.44 -0.02 -0.69
C HIS A 97 -13.56 -1.23 -0.98
N CYS A 98 -12.28 -1.01 -1.31
CA CYS A 98 -11.33 -2.10 -1.50
C CYS A 98 -11.10 -2.87 -0.20
N LEU A 99 -10.94 -2.16 0.94
CA LEU A 99 -10.79 -2.78 2.26
C LEU A 99 -12.02 -3.60 2.65
N ALA A 100 -13.22 -3.03 2.49
CA ALA A 100 -14.48 -3.75 2.72
C ALA A 100 -14.62 -4.98 1.81
N GLY A 101 -14.15 -4.89 0.55
CA GLY A 101 -14.09 -6.01 -0.37
C GLY A 101 -13.23 -7.15 0.15
N ALA A 102 -12.04 -6.86 0.68
CA ALA A 102 -11.18 -7.86 1.28
C ALA A 102 -11.86 -8.56 2.46
N ILE A 103 -12.44 -7.81 3.39
CA ILE A 103 -13.17 -8.35 4.55
C ILE A 103 -14.33 -9.25 4.09
N TYR A 104 -15.13 -8.77 3.13
CA TYR A 104 -16.32 -9.49 2.66
C TYR A 104 -15.98 -10.81 1.98
N PHE A 105 -14.98 -10.83 1.10
CA PHE A 105 -14.67 -12.05 0.35
C PHE A 105 -13.79 -13.02 1.11
N GLU A 106 -12.94 -12.54 2.02
CA GLU A 106 -12.01 -13.38 2.77
C GLU A 106 -12.59 -13.86 4.12
N ALA A 107 -13.31 -13.00 4.82
CA ALA A 107 -13.61 -13.23 6.23
C ALA A 107 -15.10 -13.14 6.62
N ARG A 108 -16.05 -12.98 5.70
CA ARG A 108 -17.47 -12.79 6.06
C ARG A 108 -18.09 -13.91 6.90
N GLY A 109 -17.49 -15.09 6.93
CA GLY A 109 -17.91 -16.24 7.74
C GLY A 109 -17.23 -16.34 9.09
N GLU A 110 -16.22 -15.51 9.34
CA GLU A 110 -15.45 -15.49 10.57
C GLU A 110 -16.16 -14.67 11.68
N PRO A 111 -15.83 -14.90 12.96
CA PRO A 111 -16.22 -13.99 14.03
C PRO A 111 -15.78 -12.54 13.73
N LEU A 112 -16.48 -11.56 14.32
CA LEU A 112 -16.21 -10.13 14.05
C LEU A 112 -14.75 -9.72 14.31
N GLU A 113 -14.13 -10.27 15.36
CA GLU A 113 -12.72 -10.06 15.66
C GLU A 113 -11.78 -10.59 14.55
N GLY A 114 -12.14 -11.72 13.92
CA GLY A 114 -11.41 -12.28 12.78
C GLY A 114 -11.55 -11.41 11.53
N GLN A 115 -12.76 -10.89 11.30
CA GLN A 115 -13.01 -9.95 10.20
C GLN A 115 -12.21 -8.64 10.37
N LEU A 116 -12.17 -8.12 11.60
CA LEU A 116 -11.38 -6.94 11.95
C LEU A 116 -9.87 -7.21 11.81
N ALA A 117 -9.40 -8.40 12.20
CA ALA A 117 -8.00 -8.78 12.05
C ALA A 117 -7.55 -8.79 10.59
N VAL A 118 -8.38 -9.27 9.65
CA VAL A 118 -8.09 -9.20 8.21
C VAL A 118 -8.01 -7.74 7.75
N ALA A 119 -8.92 -6.89 8.21
CA ALA A 119 -8.88 -5.45 7.91
C ALA A 119 -7.59 -4.80 8.41
N GLN A 120 -7.22 -5.06 9.66
CA GLN A 120 -6.02 -4.51 10.29
C GLN A 120 -4.75 -4.90 9.55
N VAL A 121 -4.62 -6.16 9.11
CA VAL A 121 -3.45 -6.58 8.32
C VAL A 121 -3.35 -5.81 7.00
N VAL A 122 -4.46 -5.50 6.33
CA VAL A 122 -4.43 -4.69 5.10
C VAL A 122 -4.01 -3.24 5.41
N VAL A 123 -4.50 -2.65 6.50
CA VAL A 123 -4.10 -1.32 6.98
C VAL A 123 -2.59 -1.31 7.27
N ASN A 124 -2.11 -2.22 8.12
CA ASN A 124 -0.70 -2.33 8.48
C ASN A 124 0.21 -2.49 7.26
N ARG A 125 -0.20 -3.28 6.28
CA ARG A 125 0.55 -3.45 5.02
C ARG A 125 0.67 -2.13 4.28
N ALA A 126 -0.42 -1.39 4.13
CA ALA A 126 -0.42 -0.10 3.43
C ALA A 126 0.51 0.93 4.11
N GLU A 127 0.64 0.87 5.43
CA GLU A 127 1.45 1.77 6.24
C GLU A 127 2.91 1.33 6.38
N SER A 128 3.21 0.03 6.18
CA SER A 128 4.52 -0.56 6.49
C SER A 128 5.67 -0.13 5.56
N GLY A 129 5.40 0.51 4.43
CA GLY A 129 6.38 0.80 3.38
C GLY A 129 6.91 -0.43 2.61
N ARG A 130 6.51 -1.65 3.00
CA ARG A 130 6.91 -2.93 2.37
C ARG A 130 5.91 -3.42 1.33
N PHE A 131 4.74 -2.86 1.30
CA PHE A 131 3.62 -3.15 0.43
C PHE A 131 3.15 -1.87 -0.27
N PRO A 132 2.24 -1.97 -1.25
CA PRO A 132 1.64 -0.77 -1.83
C PRO A 132 1.01 0.13 -0.76
N ALA A 133 1.21 1.45 -0.86
CA ALA A 133 0.78 2.42 0.15
C ALA A 133 -0.74 2.73 0.13
N THR A 134 -1.55 1.89 -0.47
CA THR A 134 -3.01 2.06 -0.55
C THR A 134 -3.72 0.73 -0.32
N TYR A 135 -4.92 0.74 0.26
CA TYR A 135 -5.69 -0.47 0.48
C TYR A 135 -6.03 -1.18 -0.83
N CYS A 136 -6.43 -0.44 -1.86
CA CYS A 136 -6.67 -1.00 -3.17
C CYS A 136 -5.40 -1.64 -3.77
N GLY A 137 -4.24 -1.03 -3.58
CA GLY A 137 -2.96 -1.57 -4.00
C GLY A 137 -2.64 -2.89 -3.31
N VAL A 138 -2.77 -2.93 -1.97
CA VAL A 138 -2.55 -4.15 -1.17
C VAL A 138 -3.51 -5.26 -1.58
N VAL A 139 -4.80 -4.96 -1.70
CA VAL A 139 -5.83 -5.96 -2.00
C VAL A 139 -5.70 -6.51 -3.43
N LYS A 140 -5.34 -5.66 -4.39
CA LYS A 140 -5.21 -6.04 -5.81
C LYS A 140 -3.85 -6.69 -6.15
N GLN A 141 -2.92 -6.85 -5.19
CA GLN A 141 -1.65 -7.53 -5.43
C GLN A 141 -1.87 -8.94 -6.00
N ALA A 142 -1.09 -9.29 -7.02
CA ALA A 142 -1.18 -10.59 -7.66
C ALA A 142 -0.89 -11.72 -6.65
N GLY A 143 -1.78 -12.72 -6.59
CA GLY A 143 -1.63 -13.88 -5.73
C GLY A 143 -1.93 -13.64 -4.24
N GLN A 144 -2.21 -12.39 -3.81
CA GLN A 144 -2.45 -12.09 -2.41
C GLN A 144 -3.82 -12.56 -1.94
N PHE A 145 -4.86 -12.32 -2.73
CA PHE A 145 -6.24 -12.73 -2.41
C PHE A 145 -6.84 -13.55 -3.56
N SER A 146 -7.40 -14.71 -3.24
CA SER A 146 -7.91 -15.67 -4.21
C SER A 146 -9.14 -15.16 -4.99
N PHE A 147 -9.92 -14.26 -4.40
CA PHE A 147 -11.10 -13.66 -5.01
C PHE A 147 -10.76 -12.59 -6.05
N VAL A 148 -9.55 -12.00 -6.02
CA VAL A 148 -9.13 -11.00 -7.01
C VAL A 148 -8.79 -11.70 -8.33
N LYS A 149 -9.49 -11.32 -9.39
CA LYS A 149 -9.29 -11.87 -10.73
C LYS A 149 -8.83 -10.78 -11.69
N ARG A 150 -7.65 -10.93 -12.28
CA ARG A 150 -7.07 -9.95 -13.22
C ARG A 150 -7.05 -8.53 -12.66
N GLY A 151 -6.68 -8.37 -11.39
CA GLY A 151 -6.62 -7.08 -10.70
C GLY A 151 -7.99 -6.46 -10.35
N ARG A 152 -9.08 -7.23 -10.48
CA ARG A 152 -10.45 -6.77 -10.17
C ARG A 152 -11.01 -7.51 -8.97
N ILE A 153 -11.62 -6.75 -8.07
CA ILE A 153 -12.43 -7.27 -6.98
C ILE A 153 -13.84 -7.55 -7.54
N PRO A 154 -14.43 -8.73 -7.30
CA PRO A 154 -15.78 -9.03 -7.71
C PRO A 154 -16.80 -8.09 -7.07
N GLN A 155 -17.98 -7.96 -7.66
CA GLN A 155 -19.06 -7.20 -7.07
C GLN A 155 -19.63 -7.94 -5.84
N PRO A 156 -19.64 -7.33 -4.65
CA PRO A 156 -20.29 -7.92 -3.48
C PRO A 156 -21.82 -7.88 -3.61
N ALA A 157 -22.51 -8.70 -2.83
CA ALA A 157 -23.97 -8.59 -2.72
C ALA A 157 -24.31 -7.34 -1.89
N THR A 158 -24.47 -6.19 -2.55
CA THR A 158 -24.54 -4.85 -1.95
C THR A 158 -25.67 -4.68 -0.93
N ALA A 159 -26.79 -5.41 -1.09
CA ALA A 159 -27.92 -5.39 -0.16
C ALA A 159 -27.76 -6.34 1.05
N SER A 160 -26.66 -7.11 1.12
CA SER A 160 -26.50 -8.09 2.19
C SER A 160 -26.04 -7.46 3.51
N THR A 161 -26.47 -8.04 4.62
CA THR A 161 -25.98 -7.67 5.96
C THR A 161 -24.48 -7.88 6.09
N ALA A 162 -23.92 -8.91 5.43
CA ALA A 162 -22.49 -9.18 5.43
C ALA A 162 -21.70 -8.05 4.77
N TRP A 163 -22.21 -7.50 3.67
CA TRP A 163 -21.57 -6.33 3.03
C TRP A 163 -21.65 -5.07 3.89
N ARG A 164 -22.81 -4.81 4.51
CA ARG A 164 -22.94 -3.71 5.47
C ARG A 164 -21.94 -3.83 6.61
N LYS A 165 -21.81 -5.02 7.22
CA LYS A 165 -20.83 -5.30 8.30
C LYS A 165 -19.40 -5.08 7.80
N ALA A 166 -19.04 -5.59 6.63
CA ALA A 166 -17.71 -5.42 6.06
C ALA A 166 -17.34 -3.94 5.86
N ARG A 167 -18.30 -3.11 5.43
CA ARG A 167 -18.12 -1.66 5.29
C ARG A 167 -17.90 -0.97 6.65
N ALA A 168 -18.67 -1.35 7.66
CA ALA A 168 -18.50 -0.81 9.01
C ALA A 168 -17.12 -1.19 9.59
N ILE A 169 -16.72 -2.46 9.47
CA ILE A 169 -15.42 -2.94 9.95
C ILE A 169 -14.27 -2.24 9.20
N ALA A 170 -14.42 -2.00 7.89
CA ALA A 170 -13.42 -1.26 7.12
C ALA A 170 -13.22 0.16 7.65
N ARG A 171 -14.30 0.86 7.99
CA ARG A 171 -14.24 2.19 8.59
C ARG A 171 -13.61 2.13 9.99
N ILE A 172 -14.04 1.21 10.85
CA ILE A 172 -13.52 1.02 12.20
C ILE A 172 -12.01 0.76 12.19
N ALA A 173 -11.54 -0.11 11.29
CA ALA A 173 -10.12 -0.41 11.16
C ALA A 173 -9.31 0.79 10.65
N HIS A 174 -9.85 1.53 9.67
CA HIS A 174 -9.22 2.73 9.13
C HIS A 174 -9.09 3.85 10.18
N GLU A 175 -10.12 4.05 10.98
CA GLU A 175 -10.17 5.07 12.03
C GLU A 175 -9.45 4.65 13.33
N GLY A 176 -9.04 3.39 13.45
CA GLY A 176 -8.47 2.85 14.68
C GLY A 176 -9.43 2.91 15.87
N SER A 177 -10.75 2.84 15.61
CA SER A 177 -11.78 3.01 16.63
C SER A 177 -11.96 1.79 17.53
N TRP A 178 -11.32 0.66 17.22
CA TRP A 178 -11.31 -0.58 17.99
C TRP A 178 -9.96 -1.28 17.88
N ASP A 179 -9.42 -1.76 18.99
CA ASP A 179 -8.16 -2.47 19.04
C ASP A 179 -8.29 -3.88 18.46
N SER A 180 -7.59 -4.17 17.37
CA SER A 180 -7.57 -5.50 16.77
C SER A 180 -6.52 -6.40 17.43
N ARG A 181 -6.84 -7.69 17.62
CA ARG A 181 -5.87 -8.70 18.05
C ARG A 181 -4.74 -8.93 17.06
N ALA A 182 -4.88 -8.48 15.83
CA ALA A 182 -3.80 -8.53 14.83
C ALA A 182 -2.65 -7.59 15.20
N GLY A 183 -2.87 -6.53 16.01
CA GLY A 183 -1.83 -5.56 16.34
C GLY A 183 -1.14 -5.05 15.08
N GLU A 184 0.19 -5.10 15.04
CA GLU A 184 1.02 -4.69 13.90
C GLU A 184 1.31 -5.82 12.88
N SER A 185 0.58 -6.94 12.95
CA SER A 185 0.82 -8.10 12.07
C SER A 185 0.64 -7.74 10.60
N LEU A 186 1.57 -8.24 9.76
CA LEU A 186 1.53 -8.09 8.30
C LEU A 186 1.01 -9.34 7.59
N PHE A 187 0.79 -10.44 8.33
CA PHE A 187 0.37 -11.72 7.79
C PHE A 187 -0.70 -12.34 8.68
N PHE A 188 -1.60 -13.10 8.08
CA PHE A 188 -2.58 -13.93 8.78
C PHE A 188 -2.65 -15.31 8.11
N HIS A 189 -3.07 -16.30 8.87
CA HIS A 189 -3.36 -17.65 8.37
C HIS A 189 -4.50 -18.26 9.18
N ALA A 190 -5.15 -19.25 8.61
CA ALA A 190 -6.18 -20.00 9.33
C ALA A 190 -5.56 -20.78 10.50
N THR A 191 -6.28 -20.91 11.60
CA THR A 191 -5.79 -21.52 12.85
C THR A 191 -5.28 -22.95 12.70
N HIS A 192 -5.80 -23.69 11.71
CA HIS A 192 -5.40 -25.07 11.41
C HIS A 192 -4.18 -25.18 10.48
N VAL A 193 -3.64 -24.05 10.01
CA VAL A 193 -2.45 -24.00 9.15
C VAL A 193 -1.23 -23.64 10.00
N SER A 194 -0.14 -24.39 9.84
CA SER A 194 1.16 -24.06 10.43
C SER A 194 2.12 -23.59 9.34
N PRO A 195 2.22 -22.29 9.09
CA PRO A 195 3.13 -21.79 8.08
C PRO A 195 4.58 -21.91 8.54
N ASN A 196 5.50 -22.07 7.58
CA ASN A 196 6.94 -22.15 7.85
C ASN A 196 7.62 -20.78 8.06
N TRP A 197 6.88 -19.68 7.98
CA TRP A 197 7.35 -18.32 8.22
C TRP A 197 6.96 -17.84 9.63
N ARG A 198 7.48 -18.38 10.66
CA ARG A 198 7.28 -17.89 12.03
C ARG A 198 8.42 -16.98 12.45
#